data_957568d53a9e5f29c3a0529f816b6854
#
_entry.id   957568d53a9e5f29c3a0529f816b6854
#
_cell.length_a   1.000
_cell.length_b   1.000
_cell.length_c   1.000
_cell.angle_alpha   90.00
_cell.angle_beta   90.00
_cell.angle_gamma   90.00
#
_symmetry.space_group_name_H-M   'P 1'
#
loop_
_entity.id
_entity.type
_entity.pdbx_description
1 polymer ?
#
loop_
_entity_poly.entity_id
_entity_poly.type
_entity_poly.pdbx_seq_one_letter_code
_entity_poly.pdbx_strand_id
1 'polypeptide(L)'
;MLLFFTHDFGLIDIEHTAIIVAFGIDADENGEYEISTQIAIPQASTSSSSNSESIISAKGRTIGEAIDKIAVNTGWYPLFSFCKLIILGENALSGNVMKVINYFIRTDRIPDSAALCACEGTAKKLLLSNTPLDSVSSFALQKILDQDYAKLDRIANINVKNFANGYYSKSSGGYLPFVKAIESGDSQNASQSGSGGSGGGSEGSGGSGGSGGSGGSGGSGGSGGSGNSGGEQTGDKSDVYDASSTLCFSRGEAVCMLTAEETLLFNLRNKNSIDTFIKLDDAEIDGQKTPVLVEIDETNKKYAFKFENGKPIYEIKLELQCRVVSANADLPVSELFPAAEAPEEILRATEKKITETLEKLYRKLQIADCDLFGIKNSIYKFHYGKFDGLKDDALKSTVLKTEIVCKTKSTTRV
;
A
#
# COMPACT_ATOMS: atom_id res chain seq x y z
N MET A 1 31.85 39.04 34.41
CA MET A 1 31.79 38.97 32.91
C MET A 1 31.75 37.50 32.53
N LEU A 2 30.55 36.96 32.29
CA LEU A 2 30.34 35.57 31.86
C LEU A 2 30.44 35.56 30.35
N LEU A 3 31.56 35.04 29.83
CA LEU A 3 31.72 34.75 28.42
C LEU A 3 30.98 33.43 28.10
N PHE A 4 29.81 33.56 27.52
CA PHE A 4 29.14 32.40 26.85
C PHE A 4 29.90 32.10 25.58
N PHE A 5 30.73 31.09 25.59
CA PHE A 5 31.23 30.48 24.38
C PHE A 5 30.10 29.62 23.83
N THR A 6 29.30 30.17 22.92
CA THR A 6 28.44 29.39 22.08
C THR A 6 29.37 28.64 21.08
N HIS A 7 29.50 27.33 21.28
CA HIS A 7 30.17 26.50 20.32
C HIS A 7 29.22 26.24 19.13
N ASP A 8 29.15 27.22 18.22
CA ASP A 8 28.40 27.14 16.97
C ASP A 8 29.12 26.27 15.91
N PHE A 9 29.89 25.27 16.35
CA PHE A 9 30.54 24.34 15.45
C PHE A 9 29.50 23.33 14.92
N GLY A 10 28.98 23.62 13.71
CA GLY A 10 28.12 22.71 12.97
C GLY A 10 26.67 23.17 12.75
N LEU A 11 26.33 24.42 13.04
CA LEU A 11 25.07 24.98 12.56
C LEU A 11 25.17 25.15 11.04
N ILE A 12 24.44 24.31 10.32
CA ILE A 12 24.28 24.45 8.87
C ILE A 12 23.14 25.43 8.67
N ASP A 13 23.39 26.45 7.85
CA ASP A 13 22.38 27.43 7.51
C ASP A 13 21.21 26.76 6.80
N ILE A 14 20.02 27.03 7.25
CA ILE A 14 18.78 26.44 6.70
C ILE A 14 18.61 26.81 5.23
N GLU A 15 19.17 27.94 4.79
CA GLU A 15 19.17 28.38 3.39
C GLU A 15 20.01 27.48 2.47
N HIS A 16 20.91 26.70 3.05
CA HIS A 16 21.73 25.71 2.33
C HIS A 16 21.33 24.26 2.60
N THR A 17 20.14 24.06 3.18
CA THR A 17 19.66 22.74 3.61
C THR A 17 18.59 22.22 2.65
N ALA A 18 18.80 21.03 2.07
CA ALA A 18 17.80 20.32 1.29
C ALA A 18 17.00 19.38 2.20
N ILE A 19 15.72 19.65 2.38
CA ILE A 19 14.81 18.81 3.19
C ILE A 19 14.40 17.60 2.37
N ILE A 20 14.97 16.43 2.68
CA ILE A 20 14.65 15.17 2.01
C ILE A 20 13.40 14.57 2.65
N VAL A 21 12.35 14.35 1.87
CA VAL A 21 11.07 13.79 2.33
C VAL A 21 10.88 12.34 1.95
N ALA A 22 11.48 11.91 0.83
CA ALA A 22 11.44 10.51 0.38
C ALA A 22 12.69 10.10 -0.37
N PHE A 23 12.95 8.78 -0.38
CA PHE A 23 13.94 8.10 -1.20
C PHE A 23 13.27 7.13 -2.15
N GLY A 24 13.69 7.17 -3.42
CA GLY A 24 13.50 6.10 -4.39
C GLY A 24 14.82 5.36 -4.60
N ILE A 25 14.80 4.05 -4.57
CA ILE A 25 15.97 3.20 -4.73
C ILE A 25 15.73 2.24 -5.87
N ASP A 26 16.49 2.42 -6.92
CA ASP A 26 16.51 1.56 -8.09
C ASP A 26 17.89 0.88 -8.20
N ALA A 27 17.96 -0.25 -8.88
CA ALA A 27 19.22 -0.89 -9.22
C ALA A 27 19.25 -1.18 -10.72
N ASP A 28 20.43 -1.07 -11.34
CA ASP A 28 20.62 -1.47 -12.70
C ASP A 28 21.09 -2.94 -12.83
N GLU A 29 21.20 -3.42 -14.05
CA GLU A 29 21.63 -4.80 -14.35
C GLU A 29 23.07 -5.10 -13.88
N ASN A 30 23.90 -4.06 -13.68
CA ASN A 30 25.27 -4.18 -13.18
C ASN A 30 25.36 -4.18 -11.66
N GLY A 31 24.22 -3.99 -10.96
CA GLY A 31 24.16 -3.88 -9.51
C GLY A 31 24.56 -2.52 -8.96
N GLU A 32 24.65 -1.47 -9.81
CA GLU A 32 24.72 -0.09 -9.33
C GLU A 32 23.34 0.39 -8.87
N TYR A 33 23.33 1.14 -7.77
CA TYR A 33 22.13 1.77 -7.26
C TYR A 33 21.94 3.16 -7.88
N GLU A 34 20.73 3.45 -8.34
CA GLU A 34 20.27 4.82 -8.62
C GLU A 34 19.38 5.27 -7.45
N ILE A 35 19.83 6.29 -6.74
CA ILE A 35 19.09 6.89 -5.63
C ILE A 35 18.45 8.17 -6.13
N SER A 36 17.13 8.25 -5.98
CA SER A 36 16.33 9.45 -6.26
C SER A 36 15.84 10.01 -4.94
N THR A 37 16.13 11.29 -4.69
CA THR A 37 15.66 11.99 -3.49
C THR A 37 14.60 12.99 -3.87
N GLN A 38 13.48 12.97 -3.19
CA GLN A 38 12.47 14.01 -3.30
C GLN A 38 12.70 15.08 -2.22
N ILE A 39 12.91 16.30 -2.67
CA ILE A 39 13.25 17.45 -1.81
C ILE A 39 12.04 18.37 -1.74
N ALA A 40 11.59 18.67 -0.51
CA ALA A 40 10.61 19.72 -0.29
C ALA A 40 11.28 21.08 -0.31
N ILE A 41 10.79 21.97 -1.15
CA ILE A 41 11.26 23.34 -1.25
C ILE A 41 10.23 24.24 -0.54
N PRO A 42 10.61 24.91 0.58
CA PRO A 42 9.71 25.85 1.24
C PRO A 42 9.35 27.00 0.29
N GLN A 43 8.08 27.17 -0.01
CA GLN A 43 7.63 28.32 -0.83
C GLN A 43 7.44 29.54 0.05
N ALA A 44 8.18 30.61 -0.26
CA ALA A 44 8.09 31.89 0.44
C ALA A 44 6.96 32.79 -0.10
N SER A 45 6.26 32.47 -1.19
CA SER A 45 5.22 33.32 -1.77
C SER A 45 4.12 32.55 -2.50
N THR A 46 2.90 33.07 -2.40
CA THR A 46 1.66 32.52 -2.96
C THR A 46 1.44 32.83 -4.47
N SER A 47 2.43 33.28 -5.21
CA SER A 47 2.22 33.88 -6.53
C SER A 47 2.91 33.21 -7.72
N SER A 48 3.45 32.00 -7.60
CA SER A 48 4.00 31.30 -8.76
C SER A 48 3.67 29.82 -8.73
N SER A 49 3.14 29.29 -9.82
CA SER A 49 2.95 27.87 -10.12
C SER A 49 4.27 27.11 -10.37
N SER A 50 5.34 27.46 -9.65
CA SER A 50 6.58 26.70 -9.69
C SER A 50 6.44 25.47 -8.80
N ASN A 51 6.87 24.33 -9.33
CA ASN A 51 6.88 23.05 -8.62
C ASN A 51 7.46 23.21 -7.21
N SER A 52 6.67 22.85 -6.21
CA SER A 52 7.07 22.91 -4.79
C SER A 52 8.07 21.82 -4.40
N GLU A 53 8.52 21.03 -5.36
CA GLU A 53 9.41 19.90 -5.17
C GLU A 53 10.47 19.79 -6.26
N SER A 54 11.57 19.14 -5.91
CA SER A 54 12.61 18.75 -6.86
C SER A 54 13.02 17.31 -6.61
N ILE A 55 13.23 16.56 -7.68
CA ILE A 55 13.77 15.19 -7.62
C ILE A 55 15.19 15.21 -8.19
N ILE A 56 16.14 14.78 -7.36
CA ILE A 56 17.54 14.69 -7.71
C ILE A 56 17.99 13.25 -7.60
N SER A 57 18.66 12.75 -8.62
CA SER A 57 19.14 11.37 -8.67
C SER A 57 20.65 11.31 -8.87
N ALA A 58 21.27 10.31 -8.26
CA ALA A 58 22.65 9.95 -8.53
C ALA A 58 22.86 8.44 -8.48
N LYS A 59 23.87 7.96 -9.20
CA LYS A 59 24.27 6.54 -9.23
C LYS A 59 25.50 6.29 -8.38
N GLY A 60 25.53 5.12 -7.74
CA GLY A 60 26.68 4.67 -6.95
C GLY A 60 26.71 3.17 -6.78
N ARG A 61 27.88 2.63 -6.51
CA ARG A 61 28.04 1.21 -6.17
C ARG A 61 27.44 0.86 -4.82
N THR A 62 27.27 1.85 -3.97
CA THR A 62 26.59 1.76 -2.68
C THR A 62 25.59 2.90 -2.54
N ILE A 63 24.57 2.71 -1.72
CA ILE A 63 23.57 3.74 -1.42
C ILE A 63 24.24 4.99 -0.84
N GLY A 64 25.19 4.82 0.06
CA GLY A 64 25.92 5.93 0.67
C GLY A 64 26.72 6.74 -0.36
N GLU A 65 27.37 6.08 -1.33
CA GLU A 65 28.10 6.76 -2.41
C GLU A 65 27.15 7.58 -3.30
N ALA A 66 25.99 7.03 -3.63
CA ALA A 66 25.01 7.76 -4.45
C ALA A 66 24.46 8.99 -3.71
N ILE A 67 24.17 8.86 -2.42
CA ILE A 67 23.72 9.98 -1.59
C ILE A 67 24.79 11.07 -1.43
N ASP A 68 26.04 10.66 -1.24
CA ASP A 68 27.18 11.60 -1.18
C ASP A 68 27.33 12.37 -2.49
N LYS A 69 27.21 11.71 -3.63
CA LYS A 69 27.22 12.36 -4.96
C LYS A 69 26.09 13.38 -5.10
N ILE A 70 24.90 13.11 -4.57
CA ILE A 70 23.80 14.09 -4.59
C ILE A 70 24.20 15.35 -3.81
N ALA A 71 24.77 15.21 -2.62
CA ALA A 71 25.21 16.33 -1.80
C ALA A 71 26.32 17.15 -2.50
N VAL A 72 27.33 16.46 -3.06
CA VAL A 72 28.44 17.11 -3.77
C VAL A 72 27.97 17.83 -5.04
N ASN A 73 27.09 17.19 -5.83
CA ASN A 73 26.64 17.75 -7.10
C ASN A 73 25.68 18.93 -6.93
N THR A 74 24.96 19.00 -5.83
CA THR A 74 23.99 20.08 -5.55
C THR A 74 24.58 21.21 -4.73
N GLY A 75 25.62 20.96 -3.95
CA GLY A 75 26.16 21.90 -2.98
C GLY A 75 25.23 22.14 -1.77
N TRP A 76 24.13 21.38 -1.67
CA TRP A 76 23.19 21.48 -0.58
C TRP A 76 23.45 20.40 0.48
N TYR A 77 23.28 20.77 1.75
CA TYR A 77 23.37 19.81 2.84
C TYR A 77 22.06 19.03 2.98
N PRO A 78 22.07 17.69 2.79
CA PRO A 78 20.86 16.89 2.87
C PRO A 78 20.42 16.70 4.33
N LEU A 79 19.21 17.15 4.66
CA LEU A 79 18.56 16.94 5.94
C LEU A 79 17.57 15.78 5.84
N PHE A 80 17.92 14.63 6.40
CA PHE A 80 17.16 13.39 6.31
C PHE A 80 16.15 13.18 7.43
N SER A 81 16.17 14.00 8.47
CA SER A 81 15.30 13.85 9.65
C SER A 81 13.79 13.90 9.32
N PHE A 82 13.46 14.46 8.15
CA PHE A 82 12.09 14.56 7.65
C PHE A 82 11.73 13.46 6.64
N CYS A 83 12.65 12.54 6.36
CA CYS A 83 12.38 11.41 5.48
C CYS A 83 11.38 10.47 6.14
N LYS A 84 10.22 10.29 5.50
CA LYS A 84 9.14 9.44 6.00
C LYS A 84 8.84 8.26 5.09
N LEU A 85 9.43 8.23 3.88
CA LEU A 85 9.12 7.22 2.89
C LEU A 85 10.37 6.75 2.15
N ILE A 86 10.50 5.43 2.02
CA ILE A 86 11.53 4.77 1.24
C ILE A 86 10.84 3.81 0.27
N ILE A 87 11.07 4.00 -1.03
CA ILE A 87 10.47 3.24 -2.11
C ILE A 87 11.54 2.38 -2.75
N LEU A 88 11.27 1.09 -2.90
CA LEU A 88 12.15 0.14 -3.58
C LEU A 88 11.56 -0.21 -4.94
N GLY A 89 12.26 0.11 -6.03
CA GLY A 89 11.92 -0.32 -7.38
C GLY A 89 12.14 -1.82 -7.58
N GLU A 90 11.49 -2.43 -8.57
CA GLU A 90 11.53 -3.88 -8.79
C GLU A 90 12.94 -4.45 -8.86
N ASN A 91 13.86 -3.79 -9.58
CA ASN A 91 15.23 -4.26 -9.72
C ASN A 91 16.01 -4.21 -8.40
N ALA A 92 15.69 -3.25 -7.51
CA ALA A 92 16.32 -3.16 -6.19
C ALA A 92 15.87 -4.28 -5.23
N LEU A 93 14.81 -5.00 -5.57
CA LEU A 93 14.30 -6.15 -4.83
C LEU A 93 14.96 -7.47 -5.23
N SER A 94 15.83 -7.46 -6.25
CA SER A 94 16.53 -8.66 -6.70
C SER A 94 17.51 -9.17 -5.65
N GLY A 95 17.37 -10.44 -5.28
CA GLY A 95 18.15 -11.07 -4.22
C GLY A 95 17.77 -10.59 -2.83
N ASN A 96 18.78 -10.47 -1.93
CA ASN A 96 18.51 -10.12 -0.54
C ASN A 96 18.33 -8.60 -0.35
N VAL A 97 17.09 -8.18 -0.15
CA VAL A 97 16.70 -6.77 0.05
C VAL A 97 17.37 -6.12 1.27
N MET A 98 17.83 -6.92 2.24
CA MET A 98 18.56 -6.38 3.39
C MET A 98 19.88 -5.70 3.01
N LYS A 99 20.45 -5.96 1.84
CA LYS A 99 21.61 -5.21 1.33
C LYS A 99 21.28 -3.72 1.19
N VAL A 100 20.05 -3.43 0.80
CA VAL A 100 19.51 -2.07 0.67
C VAL A 100 19.11 -1.52 2.05
N ILE A 101 18.27 -2.26 2.77
CA ILE A 101 17.67 -1.81 4.03
C ILE A 101 18.72 -1.57 5.12
N ASN A 102 19.80 -2.34 5.14
CA ASN A 102 20.89 -2.19 6.12
C ASN A 102 21.52 -0.78 6.12
N TYR A 103 21.53 -0.08 5.00
CA TYR A 103 22.01 1.30 4.99
C TYR A 103 21.14 2.17 5.91
N PHE A 104 19.83 2.06 5.80
CA PHE A 104 18.87 2.86 6.56
C PHE A 104 18.82 2.48 8.05
N ILE A 105 19.16 1.24 8.40
CA ILE A 105 19.27 0.80 9.80
C ILE A 105 20.54 1.32 10.46
N ARG A 106 21.64 1.39 9.69
CA ARG A 106 22.95 1.76 10.21
C ARG A 106 23.18 3.26 10.28
N THR A 107 22.41 4.04 9.50
CA THR A 107 22.50 5.49 9.57
C THR A 107 21.57 6.03 10.65
N ASP A 108 22.10 6.87 11.52
CA ASP A 108 21.33 7.57 12.56
C ASP A 108 20.63 8.84 12.05
N ARG A 109 20.87 9.19 10.79
CA ARG A 109 20.34 10.41 10.16
C ARG A 109 18.93 10.24 9.61
N ILE A 110 18.54 9.02 9.22
CA ILE A 110 17.23 8.71 8.65
C ILE A 110 16.38 8.02 9.71
N PRO A 111 15.15 8.47 9.96
CA PRO A 111 14.27 7.85 10.95
C PRO A 111 13.99 6.37 10.63
N ASP A 112 14.17 5.48 11.59
CA ASP A 112 13.83 4.06 11.47
C ASP A 112 12.32 3.80 11.39
N SER A 113 11.52 4.83 11.70
CA SER A 113 10.06 4.89 11.52
C SER A 113 9.63 5.21 10.10
N ALA A 114 10.56 5.53 9.17
CA ALA A 114 10.22 5.77 7.78
C ALA A 114 9.49 4.56 7.17
N ALA A 115 8.36 4.82 6.51
CA ALA A 115 7.59 3.79 5.83
C ALA A 115 8.39 3.18 4.69
N LEU A 116 8.24 1.86 4.51
CA LEU A 116 8.84 1.12 3.40
C LEU A 116 7.74 0.65 2.46
N CYS A 117 7.95 0.78 1.15
CA CYS A 117 7.15 0.12 0.14
C CYS A 117 8.01 -0.36 -1.03
N ALA A 118 7.49 -1.31 -1.77
CA ALA A 118 7.99 -1.69 -3.08
C ALA A 118 7.08 -1.10 -4.16
N CYS A 119 7.57 -0.89 -5.38
CA CYS A 119 6.73 -0.40 -6.46
C CYS A 119 6.94 -1.19 -7.75
N GLU A 120 5.95 -1.14 -8.62
CA GLU A 120 6.04 -1.62 -9.98
C GLU A 120 6.99 -0.73 -10.81
N GLY A 121 7.92 -1.34 -11.53
CA GLY A 121 8.93 -0.64 -12.31
C GLY A 121 9.97 0.07 -11.45
N THR A 122 10.19 1.37 -11.69
CA THR A 122 11.22 2.15 -10.99
C THR A 122 10.66 3.09 -9.94
N ALA A 123 11.32 3.16 -8.79
CA ALA A 123 10.98 4.08 -7.71
C ALA A 123 11.10 5.55 -8.17
N LYS A 124 12.06 5.86 -9.04
CA LYS A 124 12.21 7.17 -9.64
C LYS A 124 10.97 7.59 -10.42
N LYS A 125 10.42 6.69 -11.26
CA LYS A 125 9.20 6.98 -12.03
C LYS A 125 8.01 7.24 -11.11
N LEU A 126 7.89 6.47 -10.02
CA LEU A 126 6.83 6.67 -9.05
C LEU A 126 6.94 8.00 -8.30
N LEU A 127 8.16 8.45 -7.97
CA LEU A 127 8.37 9.78 -7.38
C LEU A 127 8.06 10.92 -8.36
N LEU A 128 8.30 10.72 -9.67
CA LEU A 128 8.02 11.69 -10.73
C LEU A 128 6.56 11.74 -11.15
N SER A 129 5.71 10.83 -10.66
CA SER A 129 4.31 10.78 -11.03
C SER A 129 3.53 11.96 -10.45
N ASN A 130 2.55 12.44 -11.21
CA ASN A 130 1.68 13.55 -10.84
C ASN A 130 0.41 13.00 -10.20
N THR A 131 0.01 13.50 -9.05
CA THR A 131 -1.20 13.07 -8.38
C THR A 131 -2.25 14.19 -8.33
N PRO A 132 -3.55 13.86 -8.39
CA PRO A 132 -4.59 14.88 -8.47
C PRO A 132 -4.83 15.62 -7.15
N LEU A 133 -4.40 15.05 -6.03
CA LEU A 133 -4.72 15.56 -4.69
C LEU A 133 -3.54 16.19 -3.96
N ASP A 134 -2.33 15.84 -4.33
CA ASP A 134 -1.11 16.33 -3.68
C ASP A 134 -0.10 16.73 -4.76
N SER A 135 0.51 17.90 -4.60
CA SER A 135 1.57 18.36 -5.49
C SER A 135 2.86 17.56 -5.37
N VAL A 136 3.02 16.82 -4.28
CA VAL A 136 4.20 16.01 -3.95
C VAL A 136 3.80 14.55 -3.88
N SER A 137 4.28 13.73 -4.81
CA SER A 137 3.92 12.31 -4.93
C SER A 137 4.17 11.50 -3.65
N SER A 138 5.28 11.76 -2.95
CA SER A 138 5.57 11.07 -1.69
C SER A 138 4.59 11.40 -0.57
N PHE A 139 3.98 12.59 -0.56
CA PHE A 139 2.96 12.92 0.45
C PHE A 139 1.66 12.18 0.18
N ALA A 140 1.26 12.03 -1.10
CA ALA A 140 0.14 11.20 -1.47
C ALA A 140 0.36 9.73 -1.08
N LEU A 141 1.53 9.18 -1.41
CA LEU A 141 1.91 7.82 -1.02
C LEU A 141 1.95 7.63 0.50
N GLN A 142 2.48 8.62 1.22
CA GLN A 142 2.51 8.59 2.67
C GLN A 142 1.12 8.49 3.29
N LYS A 143 0.16 9.30 2.80
CA LYS A 143 -1.24 9.26 3.26
C LYS A 143 -1.89 7.90 2.98
N ILE A 144 -1.57 7.27 1.84
CA ILE A 144 -2.07 5.93 1.50
C ILE A 144 -1.47 4.87 2.43
N LEU A 145 -0.17 4.96 2.72
CA LEU A 145 0.53 4.01 3.58
C LEU A 145 0.30 4.26 5.07
N ASP A 146 -0.03 5.49 5.48
CA ASP A 146 -0.31 5.86 6.87
C ASP A 146 -1.77 5.58 7.20
N GLN A 147 -2.04 4.36 7.66
CA GLN A 147 -3.38 3.88 7.95
C GLN A 147 -4.03 4.51 9.19
N ASP A 148 -3.29 5.23 10.01
CA ASP A 148 -3.85 5.90 11.20
C ASP A 148 -4.92 6.93 10.82
N TYR A 149 -4.81 7.53 9.63
CA TYR A 149 -5.81 8.44 9.08
C TYR A 149 -6.97 7.73 8.36
N ALA A 150 -6.69 6.63 7.68
CA ALA A 150 -7.68 6.01 6.78
C ALA A 150 -8.52 4.93 7.46
N LYS A 151 -8.10 4.38 8.61
CA LYS A 151 -8.73 3.23 9.31
C LYS A 151 -9.04 2.03 8.39
N LEU A 152 -8.40 1.98 7.20
CA LEU A 152 -8.63 0.96 6.19
C LEU A 152 -7.55 -0.11 6.32
N ASP A 153 -7.89 -1.30 6.82
CA ASP A 153 -6.97 -2.43 6.94
C ASP A 153 -6.57 -3.07 5.59
N ARG A 154 -6.69 -2.33 4.49
CA ARG A 154 -6.43 -2.85 3.13
C ARG A 154 -4.96 -2.86 2.74
N ILE A 155 -4.11 -2.13 3.47
CA ILE A 155 -2.70 -1.97 3.12
C ILE A 155 -1.84 -2.51 4.26
N ALA A 156 -0.87 -3.36 3.92
CA ALA A 156 0.08 -3.91 4.89
C ALA A 156 1.22 -2.92 5.14
N ASN A 157 0.97 -1.90 5.97
CA ASN A 157 1.96 -0.89 6.31
C ASN A 157 3.11 -1.47 7.15
N ILE A 158 4.33 -1.04 6.84
CA ILE A 158 5.53 -1.40 7.56
C ILE A 158 6.58 -0.29 7.48
N ASN A 159 7.42 -0.18 8.49
CA ASN A 159 8.57 0.73 8.51
C ASN A 159 9.90 -0.04 8.52
N VAL A 160 11.01 0.69 8.37
CA VAL A 160 12.37 0.14 8.35
C VAL A 160 12.64 -0.75 9.55
N LYS A 161 12.33 -0.28 10.75
CA LYS A 161 12.55 -1.01 12.01
C LYS A 161 11.77 -2.32 12.08
N ASN A 162 10.50 -2.28 11.73
CA ASN A 162 9.64 -3.46 11.81
C ASN A 162 10.02 -4.50 10.76
N PHE A 163 10.40 -4.08 9.55
CA PHE A 163 10.92 -4.99 8.53
C PHE A 163 12.21 -5.68 9.01
N ALA A 164 13.15 -4.91 9.55
CA ALA A 164 14.38 -5.44 10.10
C ALA A 164 14.14 -6.42 11.26
N ASN A 165 13.22 -6.09 12.16
CA ASN A 165 12.81 -6.98 13.26
C ASN A 165 12.25 -8.31 12.75
N GLY A 166 11.44 -8.26 11.68
CA GLY A 166 10.93 -9.46 11.01
C GLY A 166 12.06 -10.33 10.45
N TYR A 167 12.97 -9.71 9.72
CA TYR A 167 14.13 -10.39 9.12
C TYR A 167 15.05 -11.05 10.14
N TYR A 168 15.41 -10.33 11.20
CA TYR A 168 16.32 -10.86 12.26
C TYR A 168 15.61 -11.78 13.26
N SER A 169 14.29 -11.91 13.18
CA SER A 169 13.55 -12.87 14.01
C SER A 169 13.83 -14.32 13.58
N LYS A 170 13.43 -15.28 14.40
CA LYS A 170 13.53 -16.72 14.03
C LYS A 170 12.64 -17.09 12.85
N SER A 171 11.59 -16.33 12.59
CA SER A 171 10.72 -16.50 11.41
C SER A 171 11.38 -16.02 10.12
N SER A 172 12.31 -15.06 10.21
CA SER A 172 13.02 -14.47 9.07
C SER A 172 12.09 -14.01 7.92
N GLY A 173 10.85 -13.70 8.27
CA GLY A 173 9.80 -13.23 7.34
C GLY A 173 9.73 -11.71 7.32
N GLY A 174 9.36 -11.17 6.16
CA GLY A 174 9.11 -9.74 5.98
C GLY A 174 8.03 -9.53 4.93
N TYR A 175 7.50 -8.33 4.86
CA TYR A 175 6.54 -7.94 3.84
C TYR A 175 6.65 -6.44 3.54
N LEU A 176 6.28 -6.05 2.33
CA LEU A 176 6.18 -4.65 1.91
C LEU A 176 4.86 -4.46 1.15
N PRO A 177 4.14 -3.34 1.36
CA PRO A 177 3.08 -2.95 0.44
C PRO A 177 3.68 -2.76 -0.95
N PHE A 178 2.99 -3.26 -1.97
CA PHE A 178 3.41 -3.15 -3.37
C PHE A 178 2.55 -2.11 -4.08
N VAL A 179 3.19 -1.01 -4.48
CA VAL A 179 2.52 0.16 -5.04
C VAL A 179 2.54 0.12 -6.56
N LYS A 180 1.39 0.35 -7.17
CA LYS A 180 1.22 0.57 -8.60
C LYS A 180 0.67 1.96 -8.86
N ALA A 181 1.21 2.64 -9.85
CA ALA A 181 0.62 3.86 -10.38
C ALA A 181 -0.43 3.49 -11.44
N ILE A 182 -1.64 3.99 -11.29
CA ILE A 182 -2.77 3.77 -12.21
C ILE A 182 -3.16 5.12 -12.78
N GLU A 183 -3.23 5.25 -14.11
CA GLU A 183 -3.73 6.48 -14.74
C GLU A 183 -5.17 6.75 -14.28
N SER A 184 -5.48 7.98 -13.87
CA SER A 184 -6.77 8.34 -13.28
C SER A 184 -7.99 8.13 -14.20
N GLY A 185 -7.77 7.90 -15.51
CA GLY A 185 -8.80 7.49 -16.47
C GLY A 185 -9.14 6.00 -16.44
N ASP A 186 -8.24 5.14 -15.93
CA ASP A 186 -8.38 3.68 -15.95
C ASP A 186 -8.91 3.08 -14.64
N SER A 187 -9.05 3.88 -13.59
CA SER A 187 -9.52 3.41 -12.28
C SER A 187 -10.95 2.83 -12.30
N GLN A 188 -11.71 3.00 -13.40
CA GLN A 188 -13.00 2.33 -13.60
C GLN A 188 -12.88 0.89 -14.14
N ASN A 189 -11.72 0.47 -14.68
CA ASN A 189 -11.54 -0.84 -15.30
C ASN A 189 -10.75 -1.86 -14.45
N ALA A 190 -10.11 -1.44 -13.39
CA ALA A 190 -9.33 -2.34 -12.53
C ALA A 190 -10.17 -3.40 -11.79
N SER A 191 -11.50 -3.22 -11.73
CA SER A 191 -12.45 -4.18 -11.16
C SER A 191 -13.06 -5.16 -12.17
N GLN A 192 -12.68 -5.10 -13.46
CA GLN A 192 -13.35 -5.85 -14.55
C GLN A 192 -12.45 -6.74 -15.41
N SER A 193 -11.22 -7.00 -15.01
CA SER A 193 -10.39 -7.98 -15.71
C SER A 193 -10.66 -9.42 -15.25
N GLY A 194 -11.85 -9.91 -15.63
CA GLY A 194 -12.24 -11.28 -15.35
C GLY A 194 -13.55 -11.66 -16.02
N SER A 195 -13.70 -11.55 -17.35
CA SER A 195 -14.49 -12.46 -18.18
C SER A 195 -14.55 -11.93 -19.62
N GLY A 196 -14.02 -12.69 -20.53
CA GLY A 196 -14.12 -12.38 -21.95
C GLY A 196 -15.49 -12.72 -22.54
N GLY A 197 -15.76 -12.14 -23.72
CA GLY A 197 -16.82 -12.63 -24.62
C GLY A 197 -17.52 -11.59 -25.46
N SER A 198 -16.96 -11.40 -26.68
CA SER A 198 -17.66 -11.38 -27.97
C SER A 198 -18.98 -10.65 -28.19
N GLY A 199 -18.92 -9.67 -29.10
CA GLY A 199 -19.83 -9.66 -30.28
C GLY A 199 -20.94 -8.62 -30.33
N GLY A 200 -20.92 -7.85 -31.41
CA GLY A 200 -22.13 -7.44 -32.09
C GLY A 200 -22.35 -5.94 -32.24
N GLY A 201 -22.06 -5.44 -33.44
CA GLY A 201 -22.36 -4.06 -33.86
C GLY A 201 -23.82 -3.80 -34.12
N SER A 202 -24.22 -2.56 -34.20
CA SER A 202 -25.21 -2.07 -35.15
C SER A 202 -25.25 -0.54 -35.18
N GLU A 203 -25.33 -0.05 -36.41
CA GLU A 203 -25.45 1.34 -36.83
C GLU A 203 -26.82 1.96 -36.53
N GLY A 204 -26.88 3.33 -36.70
CA GLY A 204 -28.11 4.08 -36.99
C GLY A 204 -28.20 5.40 -36.27
N SER A 205 -27.81 6.46 -36.86
CA SER A 205 -28.49 7.48 -37.65
C SER A 205 -29.46 8.41 -36.88
N GLY A 206 -29.18 9.70 -36.95
CA GLY A 206 -30.07 10.68 -37.50
C GLY A 206 -30.76 11.71 -36.63
N GLY A 207 -30.50 12.98 -36.93
CA GLY A 207 -31.54 14.02 -36.94
C GLY A 207 -31.43 15.09 -35.85
N SER A 208 -30.92 16.26 -36.16
CA SER A 208 -31.46 17.50 -36.73
C SER A 208 -32.17 18.43 -35.74
N GLY A 209 -31.73 19.71 -35.78
CA GLY A 209 -32.50 20.94 -35.69
C GLY A 209 -32.56 21.59 -34.32
N GLY A 210 -32.31 22.86 -34.12
CA GLY A 210 -32.36 24.06 -34.84
C GLY A 210 -32.26 25.24 -33.87
N SER A 211 -31.63 26.29 -34.33
CA SER A 211 -31.88 27.70 -34.23
C SER A 211 -32.07 28.31 -32.84
N GLY A 212 -31.52 29.46 -32.51
CA GLY A 212 -31.16 30.69 -33.11
C GLY A 212 -30.89 31.74 -32.07
N GLY A 213 -30.15 32.75 -32.41
CA GLY A 213 -30.37 34.15 -32.21
C GLY A 213 -29.26 34.85 -31.41
N SER A 214 -28.39 35.54 -32.10
CA SER A 214 -28.12 36.98 -32.19
C SER A 214 -27.68 37.65 -30.87
N GLY A 215 -26.67 38.47 -30.77
CA GLY A 215 -26.01 39.40 -31.63
C GLY A 215 -25.03 40.23 -30.79
N GLY A 216 -24.06 40.81 -31.44
CA GLY A 216 -23.57 42.16 -31.26
C GLY A 216 -22.08 42.28 -30.96
N SER A 217 -21.30 42.53 -32.01
CA SER A 217 -20.39 43.64 -32.32
C SER A 217 -19.40 44.05 -31.22
N GLY A 218 -18.10 44.22 -31.41
CA GLY A 218 -17.31 44.64 -32.53
C GLY A 218 -15.89 44.93 -32.06
N GLY A 219 -14.94 44.93 -33.00
CA GLY A 219 -13.76 45.79 -32.98
C GLY A 219 -12.40 45.09 -33.09
N SER A 220 -11.94 45.00 -34.34
CA SER A 220 -10.62 45.29 -34.92
C SER A 220 -9.36 45.06 -34.06
N GLY A 221 -8.30 44.37 -34.41
CA GLY A 221 -7.63 44.25 -35.68
C GLY A 221 -6.18 43.88 -35.32
N GLY A 222 -5.47 43.13 -36.19
CA GLY A 222 -4.03 42.95 -36.05
C GLY A 222 -3.54 41.60 -36.52
N SER A 223 -3.06 41.62 -37.71
CA SER A 223 -2.48 40.56 -38.53
C SER A 223 -1.22 39.89 -37.95
N GLY A 224 -1.02 38.62 -38.26
CA GLY A 224 0.28 38.10 -38.68
C GLY A 224 0.75 36.89 -37.95
N GLY A 225 0.95 35.78 -38.68
CA GLY A 225 1.92 34.78 -38.32
C GLY A 225 1.41 33.35 -38.21
N SER A 226 1.35 32.72 -39.37
CA SER A 226 1.23 31.28 -39.57
C SER A 226 2.29 30.51 -38.78
N GLY A 227 1.85 29.54 -38.04
CA GLY A 227 2.69 28.55 -37.36
C GLY A 227 1.82 27.47 -36.80
N ASN A 228 1.33 26.57 -37.69
CA ASN A 228 0.61 25.36 -37.30
C ASN A 228 1.64 24.37 -36.75
N SER A 229 1.87 24.36 -35.45
CA SER A 229 2.39 23.21 -34.73
C SER A 229 1.28 22.73 -33.83
N GLY A 230 0.61 21.65 -34.29
CA GLY A 230 -0.32 20.88 -33.48
C GLY A 230 0.43 20.33 -32.24
N GLY A 231 0.44 21.11 -31.21
CA GLY A 231 0.72 20.65 -29.89
C GLY A 231 -0.52 19.88 -29.45
N GLU A 232 -0.47 18.56 -29.46
CA GLU A 232 -1.34 17.76 -28.60
C GLU A 232 -1.19 18.37 -27.20
N GLN A 233 -2.26 19.00 -26.74
CA GLN A 233 -2.46 19.19 -25.30
C GLN A 233 -2.62 17.79 -24.72
N THR A 234 -1.48 17.17 -24.36
CA THR A 234 -1.47 16.08 -23.40
C THR A 234 -1.99 16.71 -22.12
N GLY A 235 -3.31 16.59 -21.89
CA GLY A 235 -3.87 16.88 -20.58
C GLY A 235 -3.00 16.17 -19.56
N ASP A 236 -2.56 16.88 -18.53
CA ASP A 236 -1.74 16.34 -17.44
C ASP A 236 -2.47 15.14 -16.88
N LYS A 237 -2.07 13.93 -17.34
CA LYS A 237 -2.61 12.68 -16.82
C LYS A 237 -2.11 12.58 -15.40
N SER A 238 -3.03 12.54 -14.47
CA SER A 238 -2.72 12.35 -13.07
C SER A 238 -2.79 10.87 -12.70
N ASP A 239 -1.86 10.41 -11.90
CA ASP A 239 -1.80 9.04 -11.42
C ASP A 239 -2.48 8.90 -10.05
N VAL A 240 -3.16 7.79 -9.83
CA VAL A 240 -3.60 7.33 -8.51
C VAL A 240 -2.81 6.09 -8.14
N TYR A 241 -2.61 5.85 -6.85
CA TYR A 241 -1.80 4.72 -6.39
C TYR A 241 -2.68 3.61 -5.81
N ASP A 242 -2.41 2.38 -6.24
CA ASP A 242 -2.91 1.15 -5.62
C ASP A 242 -1.78 0.50 -4.82
N ALA A 243 -1.97 0.36 -3.51
CA ALA A 243 -1.05 -0.31 -2.59
C ALA A 243 -1.72 -1.51 -1.90
N SER A 244 -2.79 -2.04 -2.46
CA SER A 244 -3.59 -3.12 -1.85
C SER A 244 -2.89 -4.48 -1.85
N SER A 245 -1.91 -4.70 -2.73
CA SER A 245 -1.11 -5.92 -2.80
C SER A 245 0.08 -5.87 -1.86
N THR A 246 0.57 -7.05 -1.41
CA THR A 246 1.70 -7.15 -0.48
C THR A 246 2.75 -8.10 -1.01
N LEU A 247 3.98 -7.63 -1.16
CA LEU A 247 5.14 -8.44 -1.50
C LEU A 247 5.72 -9.07 -0.23
N CYS A 248 5.91 -10.39 -0.24
CA CYS A 248 6.37 -11.16 0.90
C CYS A 248 7.82 -11.61 0.72
N PHE A 249 8.55 -11.61 1.83
CA PHE A 249 9.97 -11.95 1.86
C PHE A 249 10.24 -13.11 2.82
N SER A 250 11.10 -14.02 2.39
CA SER A 250 11.71 -15.04 3.24
C SER A 250 13.22 -14.85 3.21
N ARG A 251 13.85 -14.70 4.39
CA ARG A 251 15.30 -14.47 4.51
C ARG A 251 15.83 -13.30 3.68
N GLY A 252 14.97 -12.30 3.43
CA GLY A 252 15.29 -11.11 2.66
C GLY A 252 15.08 -11.25 1.15
N GLU A 253 14.69 -12.41 0.64
CA GLU A 253 14.37 -12.62 -0.77
C GLU A 253 12.87 -12.53 -0.98
N ALA A 254 12.43 -11.86 -2.05
CA ALA A 254 11.03 -11.77 -2.44
C ALA A 254 10.55 -13.15 -2.95
N VAL A 255 9.50 -13.70 -2.33
CA VAL A 255 9.08 -15.08 -2.58
C VAL A 255 7.65 -15.24 -3.08
N CYS A 256 6.75 -14.35 -2.70
CA CYS A 256 5.37 -14.36 -3.21
C CYS A 256 4.70 -13.00 -3.03
N MET A 257 3.58 -12.81 -3.71
CA MET A 257 2.75 -11.61 -3.60
C MET A 257 1.36 -12.00 -3.10
N LEU A 258 0.85 -11.26 -2.12
CA LEU A 258 -0.53 -11.40 -1.65
C LEU A 258 -1.44 -10.50 -2.48
N THR A 259 -2.62 -11.01 -2.81
CA THR A 259 -3.69 -10.22 -3.43
C THR A 259 -4.28 -9.23 -2.42
N ALA A 260 -5.11 -8.30 -2.88
CA ALA A 260 -5.79 -7.36 -2.01
C ALA A 260 -6.66 -8.05 -0.92
N GLU A 261 -7.36 -9.14 -1.28
CA GLU A 261 -8.15 -9.92 -0.31
C GLU A 261 -7.27 -10.64 0.71
N GLU A 262 -6.16 -11.25 0.26
CA GLU A 262 -5.20 -11.92 1.16
C GLU A 262 -4.49 -10.91 2.08
N THR A 263 -4.15 -9.73 1.56
CA THR A 263 -3.56 -8.62 2.34
C THR A 263 -4.51 -8.14 3.43
N LEU A 264 -5.78 -7.94 3.08
CA LEU A 264 -6.81 -7.55 4.03
C LEU A 264 -6.93 -8.56 5.17
N LEU A 265 -7.03 -9.86 4.88
CA LEU A 265 -7.12 -10.90 5.91
C LEU A 265 -5.81 -11.04 6.72
N PHE A 266 -4.66 -10.82 6.08
CA PHE A 266 -3.39 -10.74 6.80
C PHE A 266 -3.39 -9.59 7.82
N ASN A 267 -3.92 -8.42 7.45
CA ASN A 267 -4.02 -7.26 8.33
C ASN A 267 -5.06 -7.46 9.45
N LEU A 268 -6.19 -8.12 9.16
CA LEU A 268 -7.19 -8.49 10.19
C LEU A 268 -6.52 -9.23 11.36
N ARG A 269 -5.45 -9.97 11.10
CA ARG A 269 -4.68 -10.63 12.15
C ARG A 269 -3.96 -9.65 13.08
N ASN A 270 -3.43 -8.55 12.54
CA ASN A 270 -2.48 -7.71 13.27
C ASN A 270 -3.11 -6.52 14.01
N LYS A 271 -4.27 -6.05 13.56
CA LYS A 271 -4.88 -4.80 14.07
C LYS A 271 -6.33 -5.02 14.50
N ASN A 272 -6.86 -4.07 15.26
CA ASN A 272 -8.30 -3.97 15.46
C ASN A 272 -8.87 -3.34 14.19
N SER A 273 -9.54 -4.15 13.40
CA SER A 273 -10.16 -3.71 12.15
C SER A 273 -11.31 -2.79 12.46
N ILE A 274 -11.34 -1.66 11.79
CA ILE A 274 -12.45 -0.72 11.79
C ILE A 274 -12.76 -0.46 10.32
N ASP A 275 -14.03 -0.57 9.92
CA ASP A 275 -14.55 -0.27 8.58
C ASP A 275 -13.89 -1.09 7.45
N THR A 276 -13.78 -2.40 7.63
CA THR A 276 -13.26 -3.33 6.63
C THR A 276 -14.41 -3.94 5.82
N PHE A 277 -14.22 -4.07 4.50
CA PHE A 277 -15.24 -4.59 3.60
C PHE A 277 -14.85 -5.93 2.99
N ILE A 278 -15.77 -6.90 3.05
CA ILE A 278 -15.67 -8.18 2.35
C ILE A 278 -16.67 -8.19 1.19
N LYS A 279 -16.18 -8.45 0.00
CA LYS A 279 -16.99 -8.59 -1.21
C LYS A 279 -17.36 -10.06 -1.40
N LEU A 280 -18.64 -10.34 -1.50
CA LEU A 280 -19.20 -11.63 -1.90
C LEU A 280 -19.73 -11.48 -3.32
N ASP A 281 -19.14 -12.18 -4.29
CA ASP A 281 -19.55 -12.03 -5.70
C ASP A 281 -20.86 -12.77 -6.00
N ASP A 282 -21.12 -13.90 -5.35
CA ASP A 282 -22.23 -14.81 -5.57
C ASP A 282 -22.93 -15.18 -4.24
N ALA A 283 -23.32 -14.18 -3.44
CA ALA A 283 -24.13 -14.45 -2.26
C ALA A 283 -25.55 -14.85 -2.67
N GLU A 284 -26.10 -15.87 -2.03
CA GLU A 284 -27.46 -16.31 -2.27
C GLU A 284 -28.41 -15.59 -1.33
N ILE A 285 -29.38 -14.87 -1.90
CA ILE A 285 -30.44 -14.17 -1.17
C ILE A 285 -31.75 -14.59 -1.84
N ASP A 286 -32.68 -15.18 -1.09
CA ASP A 286 -33.97 -15.66 -1.58
C ASP A 286 -33.87 -16.55 -2.84
N GLY A 287 -32.82 -17.37 -2.91
CA GLY A 287 -32.55 -18.25 -4.05
C GLY A 287 -31.94 -17.56 -5.29
N GLN A 288 -31.59 -16.28 -5.21
CA GLN A 288 -30.92 -15.53 -6.27
C GLN A 288 -29.48 -15.21 -5.89
N LYS A 289 -28.55 -15.46 -6.82
CA LYS A 289 -27.14 -15.07 -6.67
C LYS A 289 -26.98 -13.59 -6.96
N THR A 290 -26.42 -12.86 -6.01
CA THR A 290 -26.23 -11.41 -6.13
C THR A 290 -24.89 -11.00 -5.49
N PRO A 291 -24.18 -9.99 -6.03
CA PRO A 291 -23.03 -9.41 -5.37
C PRO A 291 -23.45 -8.63 -4.12
N VAL A 292 -22.76 -8.89 -3.02
CA VAL A 292 -23.02 -8.26 -1.72
C VAL A 292 -21.72 -7.69 -1.16
N LEU A 293 -21.79 -6.48 -0.61
CA LEU A 293 -20.71 -5.87 0.15
C LEU A 293 -21.05 -5.91 1.65
N VAL A 294 -20.22 -6.64 2.39
CA VAL A 294 -20.34 -6.80 3.84
C VAL A 294 -19.26 -5.96 4.52
N GLU A 295 -19.66 -5.08 5.41
CA GLU A 295 -18.78 -4.32 6.28
C GLU A 295 -18.56 -5.05 7.60
N ILE A 296 -17.30 -5.06 8.04
CA ILE A 296 -16.90 -5.57 9.35
C ILE A 296 -16.58 -4.36 10.23
N ASP A 297 -17.41 -4.10 11.22
CA ASP A 297 -17.27 -2.96 12.12
C ASP A 297 -16.35 -3.24 13.31
N GLU A 298 -16.37 -4.46 13.84
CA GLU A 298 -15.63 -4.84 15.03
C GLU A 298 -15.10 -6.25 14.92
N THR A 299 -13.90 -6.46 15.40
CA THR A 299 -13.23 -7.76 15.35
C THR A 299 -12.67 -8.11 16.73
N ASN A 300 -13.19 -9.18 17.32
CA ASN A 300 -12.56 -9.83 18.48
C ASN A 300 -11.74 -11.01 17.96
N LYS A 301 -10.44 -11.04 18.30
CA LYS A 301 -9.49 -11.98 17.72
C LYS A 301 -8.62 -12.67 18.76
N LYS A 302 -8.43 -13.97 18.60
CA LYS A 302 -7.50 -14.77 19.39
C LYS A 302 -6.62 -15.60 18.48
N TYR A 303 -5.33 -15.55 18.74
CA TYR A 303 -4.32 -16.34 18.05
C TYR A 303 -3.60 -17.20 19.07
N ALA A 304 -3.51 -18.49 18.80
CA ALA A 304 -2.84 -19.42 19.68
C ALA A 304 -1.96 -20.39 18.90
N PHE A 305 -0.75 -20.59 19.37
CA PHE A 305 0.12 -21.67 18.92
C PHE A 305 0.15 -22.75 20.00
N LYS A 306 -0.11 -24.00 19.62
CA LYS A 306 -0.14 -25.15 20.55
C LYS A 306 0.34 -26.42 19.87
N PHE A 307 0.63 -27.43 20.66
CA PHE A 307 0.86 -28.80 20.18
C PHE A 307 -0.33 -29.68 20.57
N GLU A 308 -0.93 -30.36 19.60
CA GLU A 308 -1.97 -31.38 19.82
C GLU A 308 -1.44 -32.71 19.26
N ASN A 309 -1.38 -33.74 20.10
CA ASN A 309 -0.85 -35.04 19.72
C ASN A 309 0.54 -35.00 19.03
N GLY A 310 1.40 -34.10 19.50
CA GLY A 310 2.75 -33.89 18.96
C GLY A 310 2.83 -33.05 17.69
N LYS A 311 1.70 -32.70 17.06
CA LYS A 311 1.66 -31.85 15.86
C LYS A 311 1.52 -30.37 16.24
N PRO A 312 2.26 -29.48 15.60
CA PRO A 312 2.12 -28.05 15.81
C PRO A 312 0.83 -27.54 15.15
N ILE A 313 0.06 -26.75 15.88
CA ILE A 313 -1.19 -26.16 15.42
C ILE A 313 -1.15 -24.67 15.65
N TYR A 314 -1.51 -23.89 14.63
CA TYR A 314 -1.75 -22.46 14.73
C TYR A 314 -3.26 -22.23 14.62
N GLU A 315 -3.86 -21.70 15.67
CA GLU A 315 -5.29 -21.47 15.76
C GLU A 315 -5.61 -19.98 15.60
N ILE A 316 -6.55 -19.68 14.73
CA ILE A 316 -7.10 -18.34 14.50
C ILE A 316 -8.58 -18.38 14.83
N LYS A 317 -9.00 -17.60 15.83
CA LYS A 317 -10.41 -17.39 16.15
C LYS A 317 -10.77 -15.94 15.94
N LEU A 318 -11.78 -15.67 15.10
CA LEU A 318 -12.29 -14.34 14.81
C LEU A 318 -13.80 -14.31 15.11
N GLU A 319 -14.21 -13.33 15.91
CA GLU A 319 -15.61 -12.94 16.04
C GLU A 319 -15.77 -11.58 15.37
N LEU A 320 -16.62 -11.51 14.36
CA LEU A 320 -16.78 -10.36 13.48
C LEU A 320 -18.19 -9.81 13.62
N GLN A 321 -18.32 -8.50 13.82
CA GLN A 321 -19.62 -7.83 13.72
C GLN A 321 -19.79 -7.31 12.29
N CYS A 322 -20.80 -7.80 11.61
CA CYS A 322 -21.02 -7.60 10.19
C CYS A 322 -22.32 -6.86 9.93
N ARG A 323 -22.31 -6.02 8.89
CA ARG A 323 -23.53 -5.45 8.30
C ARG A 323 -23.46 -5.47 6.78
N VAL A 324 -24.60 -5.56 6.12
CA VAL A 324 -24.67 -5.42 4.67
C VAL A 324 -24.74 -3.94 4.31
N VAL A 325 -23.80 -3.48 3.48
CA VAL A 325 -23.74 -2.08 3.04
C VAL A 325 -24.38 -1.91 1.67
N SER A 326 -24.19 -2.89 0.79
CA SER A 326 -24.73 -2.86 -0.56
C SER A 326 -25.04 -4.28 -1.05
N ALA A 327 -26.19 -4.44 -1.69
CA ALA A 327 -26.58 -5.65 -2.41
C ALA A 327 -27.45 -5.25 -3.60
N ASN A 328 -27.39 -6.04 -4.70
CA ASN A 328 -28.28 -5.88 -5.84
C ASN A 328 -29.57 -6.77 -5.68
N ALA A 329 -30.14 -6.80 -4.49
CA ALA A 329 -31.37 -7.51 -4.18
C ALA A 329 -32.14 -6.73 -3.12
N ASP A 330 -33.44 -6.98 -3.06
CA ASP A 330 -34.31 -6.47 -1.98
C ASP A 330 -33.96 -7.27 -0.69
N LEU A 331 -33.28 -6.61 0.22
CA LEU A 331 -33.01 -7.17 1.53
C LEU A 331 -34.18 -6.92 2.47
N PRO A 332 -34.53 -7.88 3.35
CA PRO A 332 -35.54 -7.64 4.36
C PRO A 332 -35.12 -6.45 5.22
N VAL A 333 -35.94 -5.41 5.17
CA VAL A 333 -35.72 -4.18 5.93
C VAL A 333 -36.41 -4.34 7.27
N SER A 334 -35.65 -4.29 8.36
CA SER A 334 -36.24 -4.18 9.69
C SER A 334 -37.03 -2.86 9.79
N GLU A 335 -38.26 -2.88 10.24
CA GLU A 335 -39.12 -1.69 10.38
C GLU A 335 -38.51 -0.59 11.24
N LEU A 336 -37.59 -0.94 12.14
CA LEU A 336 -36.92 -0.01 13.07
C LEU A 336 -35.56 0.50 12.56
N PHE A 337 -34.82 -0.29 11.74
CA PHE A 337 -33.49 0.09 11.27
C PHE A 337 -33.19 -0.54 9.90
N PRO A 338 -33.47 0.13 8.79
CA PRO A 338 -33.42 -0.41 7.43
C PRO A 338 -32.05 -0.96 6.97
N ALA A 339 -30.94 -0.65 7.65
CA ALA A 339 -29.60 -0.93 7.15
C ALA A 339 -28.77 -1.87 8.05
N ALA A 340 -29.38 -2.51 9.06
CA ALA A 340 -28.57 -3.01 10.17
C ALA A 340 -28.43 -4.54 10.27
N GLU A 341 -29.30 -5.34 9.65
CA GLU A 341 -29.27 -6.78 9.86
C GLU A 341 -28.75 -7.53 8.62
N ALA A 342 -27.62 -8.22 8.79
CA ALA A 342 -27.14 -9.15 7.78
C ALA A 342 -27.90 -10.47 7.91
N PRO A 343 -28.57 -10.97 6.84
CA PRO A 343 -29.19 -12.28 6.85
C PRO A 343 -28.21 -13.40 7.20
N GLU A 344 -28.68 -14.45 7.87
CA GLU A 344 -27.81 -15.54 8.31
C GLU A 344 -27.07 -16.21 7.14
N GLU A 345 -27.66 -16.27 5.98
CA GLU A 345 -27.06 -16.80 4.75
C GLU A 345 -25.84 -15.99 4.33
N ILE A 346 -25.91 -14.63 4.40
CA ILE A 346 -24.80 -13.75 4.12
C ILE A 346 -23.71 -13.88 5.18
N LEU A 347 -24.08 -14.01 6.47
CA LEU A 347 -23.10 -14.22 7.53
C LEU A 347 -22.31 -15.52 7.29
N ARG A 348 -22.99 -16.62 6.99
CA ARG A 348 -22.36 -17.91 6.66
C ARG A 348 -21.50 -17.85 5.40
N ALA A 349 -21.96 -17.15 4.36
CA ALA A 349 -21.17 -16.94 3.15
C ALA A 349 -19.89 -16.14 3.44
N THR A 350 -19.98 -15.13 4.32
CA THR A 350 -18.84 -14.33 4.79
C THR A 350 -17.85 -15.18 5.58
N GLU A 351 -18.31 -15.99 6.53
CA GLU A 351 -17.48 -16.93 7.30
C GLU A 351 -16.73 -17.89 6.38
N LYS A 352 -17.43 -18.46 5.42
CA LYS A 352 -16.86 -19.38 4.43
C LYS A 352 -15.80 -18.69 3.57
N LYS A 353 -16.09 -17.50 3.02
CA LYS A 353 -15.15 -16.73 2.20
C LYS A 353 -13.88 -16.40 2.98
N ILE A 354 -13.99 -15.93 4.22
CA ILE A 354 -12.85 -15.60 5.07
C ILE A 354 -12.02 -16.86 5.36
N THR A 355 -12.67 -17.95 5.74
CA THR A 355 -12.01 -19.23 6.03
C THR A 355 -11.22 -19.73 4.83
N GLU A 356 -11.85 -19.82 3.66
CA GLU A 356 -11.19 -20.28 2.42
C GLU A 356 -10.02 -19.38 2.02
N THR A 357 -10.17 -18.06 2.18
CA THR A 357 -9.10 -17.13 1.82
C THR A 357 -7.93 -17.22 2.81
N LEU A 358 -8.18 -17.38 4.12
CA LEU A 358 -7.13 -17.60 5.12
C LEU A 358 -6.38 -18.91 4.88
N GLU A 359 -7.07 -19.99 4.51
CA GLU A 359 -6.44 -21.27 4.17
C GLU A 359 -5.58 -21.15 2.91
N LYS A 360 -6.07 -20.45 1.88
CA LYS A 360 -5.29 -20.19 0.64
C LYS A 360 -4.05 -19.36 0.94
N LEU A 361 -4.21 -18.29 1.72
CA LEU A 361 -3.10 -17.45 2.17
C LEU A 361 -2.05 -18.28 2.94
N TYR A 362 -2.48 -19.07 3.90
CA TYR A 362 -1.57 -19.90 4.70
C TYR A 362 -0.80 -20.92 3.84
N ARG A 363 -1.49 -21.61 2.94
CA ARG A 363 -0.85 -22.55 1.99
C ARG A 363 0.16 -21.86 1.08
N LYS A 364 -0.18 -20.67 0.56
CA LYS A 364 0.74 -19.86 -0.26
C LYS A 364 2.03 -19.55 0.52
N LEU A 365 1.91 -19.13 1.77
CA LEU A 365 3.04 -18.82 2.64
C LEU A 365 3.85 -20.08 3.01
N GLN A 366 3.20 -21.24 3.21
CA GLN A 366 3.89 -22.52 3.43
C GLN A 366 4.72 -22.93 2.22
N ILE A 367 4.17 -22.83 1.00
CA ILE A 367 4.87 -23.16 -0.25
C ILE A 367 6.07 -22.23 -0.45
N ALA A 368 5.91 -20.94 -0.14
CA ALA A 368 6.97 -19.93 -0.26
C ALA A 368 8.00 -19.96 0.90
N ASP A 369 7.86 -20.82 1.89
CA ASP A 369 8.62 -20.83 3.15
C ASP A 369 8.70 -19.43 3.82
N CYS A 370 7.60 -18.69 3.77
CA CYS A 370 7.50 -17.33 4.28
C CYS A 370 6.69 -17.29 5.59
N ASP A 371 7.34 -17.20 6.72
CA ASP A 371 6.69 -17.25 8.04
C ASP A 371 6.22 -15.87 8.52
N LEU A 372 5.21 -15.31 7.85
CA LEU A 372 4.55 -14.06 8.27
C LEU A 372 3.68 -14.24 9.53
N PHE A 373 3.30 -15.48 9.86
CA PHE A 373 2.52 -15.78 11.07
C PHE A 373 3.37 -15.85 12.34
N GLY A 374 4.70 -15.83 12.20
CA GLY A 374 5.61 -15.86 13.33
C GLY A 374 5.65 -17.22 14.06
N ILE A 375 5.39 -18.30 13.33
CA ILE A 375 5.31 -19.66 13.89
C ILE A 375 6.65 -20.10 14.46
N LYS A 376 7.74 -19.96 13.67
CA LYS A 376 9.11 -20.31 14.11
C LYS A 376 9.49 -19.50 15.36
N ASN A 377 9.13 -18.22 15.40
CA ASN A 377 9.38 -17.36 16.54
C ASN A 377 8.55 -17.76 17.77
N SER A 378 7.31 -18.19 17.57
CA SER A 378 6.44 -18.69 18.65
C SER A 378 6.96 -20.00 19.25
N ILE A 379 7.42 -20.93 18.40
CA ILE A 379 8.06 -22.18 18.88
C ILE A 379 9.33 -21.86 19.67
N TYR A 380 10.17 -20.96 19.16
CA TYR A 380 11.40 -20.57 19.84
C TYR A 380 11.14 -19.95 21.22
N LYS A 381 10.13 -19.07 21.32
CA LYS A 381 9.82 -18.36 22.57
C LYS A 381 9.14 -19.23 23.62
N PHE A 382 8.19 -20.06 23.20
CA PHE A 382 7.27 -20.74 24.13
C PHE A 382 7.46 -22.26 24.18
N HIS A 383 8.18 -22.84 23.20
CA HIS A 383 8.39 -24.28 23.08
C HIS A 383 9.83 -24.63 22.70
N TYR A 384 10.79 -23.94 23.34
CA TYR A 384 12.22 -24.01 23.00
C TYR A 384 12.78 -25.44 22.86
N GLY A 385 12.40 -26.35 23.76
CA GLY A 385 12.84 -27.76 23.70
C GLY A 385 12.42 -28.53 22.45
N LYS A 386 11.47 -28.00 21.66
CA LYS A 386 11.01 -28.57 20.37
C LYS A 386 11.55 -27.81 19.16
N PHE A 387 12.20 -26.65 19.40
CA PHE A 387 12.61 -25.77 18.32
C PHE A 387 13.66 -26.40 17.39
N ASP A 388 14.69 -27.02 17.96
CA ASP A 388 15.78 -27.58 17.15
C ASP A 388 15.32 -28.72 16.24
N GLY A 389 14.31 -29.51 16.65
CA GLY A 389 13.73 -30.56 15.82
C GLY A 389 12.76 -30.08 14.73
N LEU A 390 12.28 -28.85 14.82
CA LEU A 390 11.24 -28.30 13.94
C LEU A 390 11.67 -27.06 13.16
N LYS A 391 12.81 -26.44 13.47
CA LYS A 391 13.20 -25.11 12.96
C LYS A 391 13.09 -24.95 11.44
N ASP A 392 13.42 -25.97 10.67
CA ASP A 392 13.42 -25.93 9.22
C ASP A 392 12.03 -26.24 8.62
N ASP A 393 11.25 -27.12 9.28
CA ASP A 393 9.93 -27.55 8.81
C ASP A 393 8.76 -26.95 9.64
N ALA A 394 9.04 -26.07 10.56
CA ALA A 394 8.06 -25.55 11.50
C ALA A 394 6.81 -24.99 10.80
N LEU A 395 6.97 -24.17 9.76
CA LEU A 395 5.87 -23.60 9.01
C LEU A 395 5.13 -24.68 8.21
N LYS A 396 5.88 -25.58 7.55
CA LYS A 396 5.30 -26.63 6.68
C LYS A 396 4.55 -27.69 7.47
N SER A 397 5.03 -28.03 8.66
CA SER A 397 4.41 -29.03 9.53
C SER A 397 3.24 -28.49 10.36
N THR A 398 3.12 -27.17 10.49
CA THR A 398 2.05 -26.55 11.30
C THR A 398 0.74 -26.58 10.56
N VAL A 399 -0.31 -27.07 11.22
CA VAL A 399 -1.68 -27.09 10.70
C VAL A 399 -2.39 -25.80 11.14
N LEU A 400 -3.02 -25.12 10.19
CA LEU A 400 -3.91 -24.01 10.48
C LEU A 400 -5.27 -24.54 10.92
N LYS A 401 -5.78 -24.03 12.04
CA LYS A 401 -7.19 -24.19 12.45
C LYS A 401 -7.84 -22.81 12.50
N THR A 402 -8.94 -22.65 11.82
CA THR A 402 -9.71 -21.41 11.78
C THR A 402 -11.09 -21.61 12.42
N GLU A 403 -11.50 -20.67 13.24
CA GLU A 403 -12.86 -20.57 13.79
C GLU A 403 -13.33 -19.13 13.57
N ILE A 404 -14.21 -18.94 12.59
CA ILE A 404 -14.72 -17.64 12.18
C ILE A 404 -16.20 -17.60 12.53
N VAL A 405 -16.62 -16.59 13.27
CA VAL A 405 -18.02 -16.37 13.66
C VAL A 405 -18.41 -14.96 13.28
N CYS A 406 -19.35 -14.83 12.36
CA CYS A 406 -19.94 -13.56 11.97
C CYS A 406 -21.28 -13.37 12.73
N LYS A 407 -21.45 -12.17 13.27
CA LYS A 407 -22.69 -11.78 14.00
C LYS A 407 -23.20 -10.49 13.38
N THR A 408 -24.50 -10.35 13.32
CA THR A 408 -25.11 -9.06 12.95
C THR A 408 -24.81 -8.03 14.03
N LYS A 409 -24.46 -6.82 13.64
CA LYS A 409 -24.31 -5.70 14.57
C LYS A 409 -25.66 -5.33 15.12
N SER A 410 -25.87 -5.57 16.40
CA SER A 410 -27.07 -5.09 17.12
C SER A 410 -26.95 -3.59 17.33
N THR A 411 -27.79 -2.81 16.65
CA THR A 411 -27.87 -1.36 16.84
C THR A 411 -28.74 -1.03 18.05
N THR A 412 -28.32 -1.40 19.24
CA THR A 412 -28.85 -0.77 20.45
C THR A 412 -28.09 0.55 20.62
N ARG A 413 -28.62 1.65 20.04
CA ARG A 413 -28.27 2.98 20.53
C ARG A 413 -28.89 3.12 21.92
N VAL A 414 -28.05 3.11 22.96
CA VAL A 414 -28.38 3.63 24.29
C VAL A 414 -28.43 5.15 24.23
#